data_687aec0298259b02a2364e015618556d
#
_entry.id   687aec0298259b02a2364e015618556d
#
_cell.length_a   1.000
_cell.length_b   1.000
_cell.length_c   1.000
_cell.angle_alpha   90.00
_cell.angle_beta   90.00
_cell.angle_gamma   90.00
#
_symmetry.space_group_name_H-M   'P 1'
#
loop_
_entity.id
_entity.type
_entity.pdbx_description
1 polymer ?
#
loop_
_entity_poly.entity_id
_entity_poly.type
_entity_poly.pdbx_seq_one_letter_code
_entity_poly.pdbx_strand_id
1 'polypeptide(L)'
;ESHRLILGYFLFSTMTGLRISDVQNLTRKNFMDNYVSFVAKKTKLDQSIAMNKKAREIINHEPLLFEKKFADQHINDELKKIMTLLKIHKNVTFHVARHTFATSFLRAGGKVEKLQRLLGHTDIKQTMIYAHIVQADANSEIFLLDDLF
;
A
#
# COMPACT_ATOMS: atom_id res chain seq x y z
N GLU A 1 4.42 21.73 -1.97
CA GLU A 1 3.05 21.22 -1.77
C GLU A 1 2.85 19.87 -2.45
N SER A 2 3.16 19.71 -3.74
CA SER A 2 2.94 18.46 -4.47
C SER A 2 3.73 17.28 -3.91
N HIS A 3 4.99 17.45 -3.49
CA HIS A 3 5.78 16.41 -2.83
C HIS A 3 5.08 15.86 -1.58
N ARG A 4 4.52 16.74 -0.76
CA ARG A 4 3.82 16.37 0.48
C ARG A 4 2.57 15.56 0.21
N LEU A 5 1.76 15.98 -0.77
CA LEU A 5 0.54 15.28 -1.15
C LEU A 5 0.86 13.91 -1.79
N ILE A 6 1.86 13.85 -2.67
CA ILE A 6 2.29 12.62 -3.31
C ILE A 6 2.83 11.62 -2.27
N LEU A 7 3.63 12.09 -1.33
CA LEU A 7 4.09 11.27 -0.22
C LEU A 7 2.91 10.79 0.64
N GLY A 8 1.94 11.65 0.89
CA GLY A 8 0.71 11.30 1.60
C GLY A 8 -0.06 10.18 0.91
N TYR A 9 -0.27 10.26 -0.40
CA TYR A 9 -0.89 9.19 -1.18
C TYR A 9 -0.10 7.89 -1.11
N PHE A 10 1.23 7.96 -1.24
CA PHE A 10 2.10 6.81 -1.15
C PHE A 10 2.01 6.12 0.21
N LEU A 11 2.14 6.88 1.30
CA LEU A 11 2.03 6.36 2.66
C LEU A 11 0.64 5.80 2.97
N PHE A 12 -0.40 6.46 2.50
CA PHE A 12 -1.77 5.95 2.64
C PHE A 12 -1.95 4.61 1.93
N SER A 13 -1.41 4.47 0.72
CA SER A 13 -1.42 3.20 -0.02
C SER A 13 -0.60 2.11 0.69
N THR A 14 0.50 2.46 1.33
CA THR A 14 1.29 1.53 2.16
C THR A 14 0.48 0.96 3.32
N MET A 15 -0.48 1.72 3.85
CA MET A 15 -1.33 1.32 4.97
C MET A 15 -2.65 0.64 4.54
N THR A 16 -3.06 0.77 3.29
CA THR A 16 -4.37 0.30 2.80
C THR A 16 -4.26 -0.66 1.62
N GLY A 17 -3.14 -0.69 0.94
CA GLY A 17 -2.92 -1.51 -0.25
C GLY A 17 -3.60 -1.00 -1.52
N LEU A 18 -4.20 0.19 -1.52
CA LEU A 18 -4.89 0.71 -2.69
C LEU A 18 -3.95 0.93 -3.89
N ARG A 19 -4.48 0.69 -5.09
CA ARG A 19 -3.80 1.04 -6.34
C ARG A 19 -3.77 2.55 -6.53
N ILE A 20 -2.78 3.05 -7.27
CA ILE A 20 -2.67 4.47 -7.62
C ILE A 20 -3.97 5.02 -8.23
N SER A 21 -4.60 4.26 -9.15
CA SER A 21 -5.85 4.66 -9.78
C SER A 21 -7.01 4.78 -8.79
N ASP A 22 -7.07 3.92 -7.78
CA ASP A 22 -8.13 3.95 -6.78
C ASP A 22 -7.90 5.09 -5.78
N VAL A 23 -6.68 5.23 -5.25
CA VAL A 23 -6.33 6.31 -4.33
C VAL A 23 -6.56 7.69 -4.96
N GLN A 24 -6.24 7.86 -6.23
CA GLN A 24 -6.43 9.10 -6.96
C GLN A 24 -7.90 9.46 -7.22
N ASN A 25 -8.78 8.46 -7.20
CA ASN A 25 -10.22 8.66 -7.40
C ASN A 25 -11.01 8.83 -6.09
N LEU A 26 -10.37 8.65 -4.95
CA LEU A 26 -11.01 8.88 -3.66
C LEU A 26 -11.36 10.35 -3.46
N THR A 27 -12.47 10.57 -2.79
CA THR A 27 -12.89 11.86 -2.23
C THR A 27 -13.24 11.67 -0.77
N ARG A 28 -13.43 12.74 -0.03
CA ARG A 28 -13.85 12.66 1.39
C ARG A 28 -15.16 11.89 1.58
N LYS A 29 -16.01 11.80 0.57
CA LYS A 29 -17.27 11.04 0.61
C LYS A 29 -17.07 9.52 0.69
N ASN A 30 -15.89 9.02 0.29
CA ASN A 30 -15.56 7.60 0.37
C ASN A 30 -15.24 7.14 1.80
N PHE A 31 -15.03 8.07 2.72
CA PHE A 31 -14.64 7.79 4.11
C PHE A 31 -15.86 7.84 5.02
N MET A 32 -16.10 6.76 5.75
CA MET A 32 -17.16 6.65 6.74
C MET A 32 -16.64 5.89 7.96
N ASP A 33 -16.74 6.49 9.14
CA ASP A 33 -16.16 5.94 10.36
C ASP A 33 -14.67 5.61 10.18
N ASN A 34 -14.29 4.36 10.37
CA ASN A 34 -12.92 3.87 10.20
C ASN A 34 -12.72 3.11 8.89
N TYR A 35 -13.60 3.30 7.91
CA TYR A 35 -13.54 2.60 6.63
C TYR A 35 -13.42 3.56 5.45
N VAL A 36 -12.74 3.10 4.41
CA VAL A 36 -12.79 3.67 3.08
C VAL A 36 -13.49 2.70 2.15
N SER A 37 -14.53 3.18 1.47
CA SER A 37 -15.36 2.37 0.56
C SER A 37 -15.36 2.99 -0.82
N PHE A 38 -15.11 2.19 -1.83
CA PHE A 38 -14.98 2.62 -3.22
C PHE A 38 -15.25 1.47 -4.20
N VAL A 39 -15.47 1.80 -5.47
CA VAL A 39 -15.51 0.82 -6.56
C VAL A 39 -14.14 0.79 -7.23
N ALA A 40 -13.47 -0.36 -7.21
CA ALA A 40 -12.14 -0.50 -7.79
C ALA A 40 -12.19 -0.26 -9.31
N LYS A 41 -11.34 0.63 -9.80
CA LYS A 41 -11.33 1.03 -11.22
C LYS A 41 -11.02 -0.14 -12.15
N LYS A 42 -10.07 -0.99 -11.75
CA LYS A 42 -9.61 -2.13 -12.57
C LYS A 42 -10.62 -3.27 -12.62
N THR A 43 -11.17 -3.68 -11.48
CA THR A 43 -12.02 -4.87 -11.34
C THR A 43 -13.50 -4.57 -11.35
N LYS A 44 -13.90 -3.30 -11.16
CA LYS A 44 -15.30 -2.85 -11.00
C LYS A 44 -16.01 -3.45 -9.79
N LEU A 45 -15.26 -4.00 -8.84
CA LEU A 45 -15.79 -4.57 -7.62
C LEU A 45 -15.84 -3.54 -6.49
N ASP A 46 -16.87 -3.65 -5.66
CA ASP A 46 -16.98 -2.89 -4.43
C ASP A 46 -15.89 -3.33 -3.45
N GLN A 47 -15.21 -2.36 -2.87
CA GLN A 47 -14.18 -2.55 -1.87
C GLN A 47 -14.52 -1.72 -0.63
N SER A 48 -14.30 -2.32 0.54
CA SER A 48 -14.38 -1.62 1.82
C SER A 48 -13.21 -2.05 2.69
N ILE A 49 -12.34 -1.11 3.03
CA ILE A 49 -11.10 -1.38 3.74
C ILE A 49 -11.09 -0.59 5.04
N ALA A 50 -10.88 -1.30 6.16
CA ALA A 50 -10.68 -0.67 7.46
C ALA A 50 -9.37 0.10 7.47
N MET A 51 -9.41 1.31 8.03
CA MET A 51 -8.23 2.14 8.18
C MET A 51 -7.63 1.94 9.57
N ASN A 52 -6.37 1.50 9.61
CA ASN A 52 -5.61 1.44 10.85
C ASN A 52 -5.28 2.87 11.37
N LYS A 53 -4.71 2.94 12.56
CA LYS A 53 -4.33 4.21 13.19
C LYS A 53 -3.47 5.08 12.27
N LYS A 54 -2.46 4.50 11.61
CA LYS A 54 -1.54 5.24 10.73
C LYS A 54 -2.25 5.80 9.49
N ALA A 55 -3.14 5.06 8.86
CA ALA A 55 -3.92 5.55 7.73
C ALA A 55 -4.76 6.77 8.13
N ARG A 56 -5.38 6.73 9.31
CA ARG A 56 -6.17 7.86 9.84
C ARG A 56 -5.29 9.07 10.17
N GLU A 57 -4.13 8.86 10.77
CA GLU A 57 -3.16 9.92 11.05
C GLU A 57 -2.72 10.65 9.77
N ILE A 58 -2.43 9.91 8.69
CA ILE A 58 -2.04 10.47 7.41
C ILE A 58 -3.13 11.41 6.85
N ILE A 59 -4.39 10.98 6.89
CA ILE A 59 -5.52 11.78 6.41
C ILE A 59 -5.69 13.05 7.26
N ASN A 60 -5.52 12.95 8.57
CA ASN A 60 -5.67 14.08 9.48
C ASN A 60 -4.53 15.09 9.33
N HIS A 61 -3.31 14.62 9.04
CA HIS A 61 -2.15 15.50 8.81
C HIS A 61 -2.19 16.24 7.49
N GLU A 62 -2.89 15.69 6.48
CA GLU A 62 -2.97 16.27 5.16
C GLU A 62 -4.43 16.53 4.75
N PRO A 63 -5.02 17.65 5.20
CA PRO A 63 -6.41 17.96 4.90
C PRO A 63 -6.73 18.06 3.40
N LEU A 64 -5.73 18.40 2.57
CA LEU A 64 -5.88 18.52 1.11
C LEU A 64 -5.68 17.20 0.37
N LEU A 65 -5.36 16.12 1.09
CA LEU A 65 -5.27 14.80 0.49
C LEU A 65 -6.64 14.41 -0.07
N PHE A 66 -6.66 13.87 -1.27
CA PHE A 66 -7.84 13.52 -2.07
C PHE A 66 -8.55 14.68 -2.78
N GLU A 67 -8.07 15.91 -2.64
CA GLU A 67 -8.60 17.07 -3.37
C GLU A 67 -7.86 17.31 -4.69
N LYS A 68 -6.61 16.87 -4.79
CA LYS A 68 -5.76 17.12 -5.97
C LYS A 68 -5.31 15.80 -6.60
N LYS A 69 -5.52 15.69 -7.90
CA LYS A 69 -5.08 14.55 -8.72
C LYS A 69 -3.81 14.87 -9.48
N PHE A 70 -2.98 13.86 -9.69
CA PHE A 70 -1.74 13.94 -10.43
C PHE A 70 -1.69 12.84 -11.50
N ALA A 71 -0.98 13.08 -12.59
CA ALA A 71 -0.68 12.04 -13.55
C ALA A 71 0.25 10.98 -12.93
N ASP A 72 0.05 9.72 -13.26
CA ASP A 72 0.82 8.60 -12.69
C ASP A 72 2.32 8.78 -12.92
N GLN A 73 2.71 9.24 -14.12
CA GLN A 73 4.12 9.51 -14.42
C GLN A 73 4.69 10.60 -13.51
N HIS A 74 3.94 11.67 -13.29
CA HIS A 74 4.36 12.76 -12.40
C HIS A 74 4.56 12.25 -10.96
N ILE A 75 3.65 11.40 -10.46
CA ILE A 75 3.77 10.79 -9.13
C ILE A 75 5.08 10.00 -9.01
N ASN A 76 5.38 9.15 -10.00
CA ASN A 76 6.59 8.33 -9.97
C ASN A 76 7.87 9.17 -10.09
N ASP A 77 7.85 10.22 -10.89
CA ASP A 77 8.98 11.16 -11.01
C ASP A 77 9.23 11.91 -9.70
N GLU A 78 8.17 12.36 -9.04
CA GLU A 78 8.26 13.03 -7.74
C GLU A 78 8.72 12.06 -6.62
N LEU A 79 8.25 10.83 -6.61
CA LEU A 79 8.73 9.80 -5.69
C LEU A 79 10.22 9.57 -5.85
N LYS A 80 10.72 9.52 -7.09
CA LYS A 80 12.15 9.39 -7.37
C LYS A 80 12.97 10.56 -6.80
N LYS A 81 12.48 11.78 -6.93
CA LYS A 81 13.09 12.97 -6.32
C LYS A 81 13.10 12.88 -4.78
N ILE A 82 11.98 12.47 -4.18
CA ILE A 82 11.85 12.29 -2.74
C ILE A 82 12.87 11.25 -2.25
N MET A 83 12.99 10.12 -2.94
CA MET A 83 13.95 9.07 -2.58
C MET A 83 15.39 9.60 -2.65
N THR A 84 15.71 10.39 -3.65
CA THR A 84 17.04 11.04 -3.77
C THR A 84 17.31 11.98 -2.60
N LEU A 85 16.33 12.82 -2.23
CA LEU A 85 16.46 13.73 -1.08
C LEU A 85 16.66 12.98 0.23
N LEU A 86 16.02 11.83 0.39
CA LEU A 86 16.12 10.97 1.57
C LEU A 86 17.35 10.05 1.53
N LYS A 87 18.17 10.12 0.48
CA LYS A 87 19.32 9.22 0.26
C LYS A 87 18.93 7.73 0.24
N ILE A 88 17.75 7.43 -0.27
CA ILE A 88 17.28 6.06 -0.46
C ILE A 88 17.60 5.63 -1.89
N HIS A 89 18.52 4.67 -2.04
CA HIS A 89 19.03 4.20 -3.33
C HIS A 89 18.22 3.05 -3.95
N LYS A 90 16.93 2.95 -3.61
CA LYS A 90 16.01 1.97 -4.17
C LYS A 90 15.16 2.61 -5.25
N ASN A 91 14.85 1.84 -6.30
CA ASN A 91 13.87 2.27 -7.30
C ASN A 91 12.47 2.12 -6.72
N VAL A 92 11.86 3.24 -6.32
CA VAL A 92 10.54 3.27 -5.71
C VAL A 92 9.55 3.90 -6.68
N THR A 93 8.60 3.08 -7.14
CA THR A 93 7.40 3.52 -7.85
C THR A 93 6.21 3.46 -6.89
N PHE A 94 5.08 4.05 -7.27
CA PHE A 94 3.89 4.03 -6.42
C PHE A 94 3.42 2.60 -6.10
N HIS A 95 3.59 1.66 -7.01
CA HIS A 95 3.18 0.27 -6.81
C HIS A 95 3.94 -0.44 -5.67
N VAL A 96 5.13 0.06 -5.32
CA VAL A 96 5.90 -0.43 -4.15
C VAL A 96 5.11 -0.26 -2.85
N ALA A 97 4.28 0.78 -2.73
CA ALA A 97 3.42 0.96 -1.56
C ALA A 97 2.47 -0.23 -1.36
N ARG A 98 1.83 -0.69 -2.44
CA ARG A 98 0.92 -1.83 -2.42
C ARG A 98 1.67 -3.15 -2.13
N HIS A 99 2.84 -3.35 -2.68
CA HIS A 99 3.69 -4.51 -2.38
C HIS A 99 4.11 -4.51 -0.89
N THR A 100 4.48 -3.35 -0.38
CA THR A 100 4.85 -3.18 1.04
C THR A 100 3.68 -3.50 1.97
N PHE A 101 2.48 -3.02 1.65
CA PHE A 101 1.27 -3.39 2.38
C PHE A 101 1.08 -4.91 2.41
N ALA A 102 1.15 -5.55 1.25
CA ALA A 102 0.91 -6.99 1.12
C ALA A 102 1.90 -7.83 1.94
N THR A 103 3.18 -7.57 1.80
CA THR A 103 4.22 -8.30 2.53
C THR A 103 4.18 -8.00 4.03
N SER A 104 3.94 -6.75 4.42
CA SER A 104 3.81 -6.36 5.83
C SER A 104 2.61 -7.02 6.51
N PHE A 105 1.47 -7.11 5.81
CA PHE A 105 0.28 -7.78 6.30
C PHE A 105 0.55 -9.26 6.60
N LEU A 106 1.20 -9.97 5.68
CA LEU A 106 1.55 -11.38 5.85
C LEU A 106 2.60 -11.58 6.94
N ARG A 107 3.64 -10.74 7.02
CA ARG A 107 4.66 -10.79 8.08
C ARG A 107 4.06 -10.55 9.46
N ALA A 108 3.04 -9.73 9.56
CA ALA A 108 2.31 -9.49 10.81
C ALA A 108 1.38 -10.65 11.21
N GLY A 109 1.30 -11.72 10.43
CA GLY A 109 0.47 -12.88 10.69
C GLY A 109 -0.88 -12.89 9.96
N GLY A 110 -1.09 -11.96 9.03
CA GLY A 110 -2.30 -11.93 8.19
C GLY A 110 -2.36 -13.14 7.27
N LYS A 111 -3.57 -13.64 7.01
CA LYS A 111 -3.81 -14.78 6.13
C LYS A 111 -3.87 -14.36 4.67
N VAL A 112 -3.33 -15.19 3.77
CA VAL A 112 -3.28 -14.89 2.33
C VAL A 112 -4.67 -14.71 1.70
N GLU A 113 -5.68 -15.46 2.16
CA GLU A 113 -7.06 -15.31 1.67
C GLU A 113 -7.68 -13.95 2.07
N LYS A 114 -7.32 -13.45 3.24
CA LYS A 114 -7.73 -12.10 3.69
C LYS A 114 -7.02 -11.03 2.88
N LEU A 115 -5.72 -11.21 2.63
CA LEU A 115 -4.95 -10.31 1.79
C LEU A 115 -5.51 -10.24 0.37
N GLN A 116 -5.90 -11.39 -0.22
CA GLN A 116 -6.56 -11.44 -1.52
C GLN A 116 -7.77 -10.50 -1.57
N ARG A 117 -8.62 -10.54 -0.55
CA ARG A 117 -9.80 -9.67 -0.45
C ARG A 117 -9.43 -8.20 -0.31
N LEU A 118 -8.46 -7.88 0.55
CA LEU A 118 -8.01 -6.51 0.77
C LEU A 118 -7.40 -5.90 -0.50
N LEU A 119 -6.67 -6.69 -1.28
CA LEU A 119 -6.10 -6.26 -2.54
C LEU A 119 -7.10 -6.26 -3.71
N GLY A 120 -8.26 -6.91 -3.54
CA GLY A 120 -9.24 -7.06 -4.61
C GLY A 120 -8.77 -7.95 -5.75
N HIS A 121 -7.93 -8.94 -5.47
CA HIS A 121 -7.50 -9.91 -6.46
C HIS A 121 -8.61 -10.93 -6.75
N THR A 122 -8.92 -11.13 -8.02
CA THR A 122 -9.91 -12.12 -8.47
C THR A 122 -9.35 -13.54 -8.48
N ASP A 123 -8.03 -13.68 -8.64
CA ASP A 123 -7.31 -14.95 -8.62
C ASP A 123 -6.30 -14.94 -7.45
N ILE A 124 -6.37 -15.95 -6.59
CA ILE A 124 -5.46 -16.11 -5.45
C ILE A 124 -3.98 -16.21 -5.88
N LYS A 125 -3.71 -16.67 -7.08
CA LYS A 125 -2.34 -16.75 -7.63
C LYS A 125 -1.65 -15.39 -7.63
N GLN A 126 -2.39 -14.31 -7.86
CA GLN A 126 -1.86 -12.94 -7.84
C GLN A 126 -1.39 -12.54 -6.43
N THR A 127 -2.04 -13.07 -5.40
CA THR A 127 -1.69 -12.81 -3.98
C THR A 127 -0.58 -13.75 -3.51
N MET A 128 -0.53 -14.97 -4.02
CA MET A 128 0.47 -15.99 -3.62
C MET A 128 1.91 -15.55 -3.86
N ILE A 129 2.16 -14.63 -4.78
CA ILE A 129 3.48 -14.04 -5.01
C ILE A 129 4.05 -13.48 -3.71
N TYR A 130 3.23 -12.77 -2.95
CA TYR A 130 3.62 -12.18 -1.66
C TYR A 130 3.85 -13.24 -0.58
N ALA A 131 3.03 -14.29 -0.56
CA ALA A 131 3.21 -15.42 0.35
C ALA A 131 4.55 -16.12 0.10
N HIS A 132 4.94 -16.33 -1.14
CA HIS A 132 6.23 -16.91 -1.49
C HIS A 132 7.41 -16.04 -1.06
N ILE A 133 7.31 -14.72 -1.20
CA ILE A 133 8.35 -13.77 -0.74
C ILE A 133 8.54 -13.91 0.77
N VAL A 134 7.46 -13.86 1.54
CA VAL A 134 7.51 -13.95 3.00
C VAL A 134 7.99 -15.32 3.47
N GLN A 135 7.61 -16.39 2.80
CA GLN A 135 8.10 -17.74 3.10
C GLN A 135 9.59 -17.88 2.82
N ALA A 136 10.09 -17.27 1.74
CA ALA A 136 11.53 -17.27 1.45
C ALA A 136 12.33 -16.56 2.54
N ASP A 137 11.83 -15.42 3.04
CA ASP A 137 12.44 -14.72 4.18
C ASP A 137 12.48 -15.62 5.44
N ALA A 138 11.36 -16.27 5.76
CA ALA A 138 11.28 -17.18 6.90
C ALA A 138 12.26 -18.36 6.77
N ASN A 139 12.36 -18.96 5.59
CA ASN A 139 13.30 -20.04 5.33
C ASN A 139 14.77 -19.60 5.48
N SER A 140 15.10 -18.39 5.12
CA SER A 140 16.47 -17.86 5.32
C SER A 140 16.80 -17.68 6.79
N GLU A 141 15.81 -17.38 7.62
CA GLU A 141 15.98 -17.20 9.07
C GLU A 141 16.14 -18.50 9.86
N ILE A 142 15.82 -19.65 9.28
CA ILE A 142 15.95 -20.94 9.98
C ILE A 142 17.42 -21.23 10.37
N PHE A 143 18.37 -20.68 9.65
CA PHE A 143 19.80 -20.82 9.95
C PHE A 143 20.22 -20.13 11.24
N LEU A 144 19.36 -19.29 11.84
CA LEU A 144 19.56 -18.75 13.18
C LEU A 144 19.65 -19.87 14.24
N LEU A 145 19.04 -21.03 13.95
CA LEU A 145 19.10 -22.19 14.84
C LEU A 145 20.50 -22.84 14.88
N ASP A 146 21.31 -22.61 13.87
CA ASP A 146 22.67 -23.19 13.81
C ASP A 146 23.55 -22.71 14.96
N ASP A 147 23.28 -21.50 15.48
CA ASP A 147 24.01 -20.95 16.62
C ASP A 147 23.56 -21.51 17.98
N LEU A 148 22.45 -22.29 18.02
CA LEU A 148 21.88 -22.85 19.22
C LEU A 148 22.31 -24.30 19.45
N PHE A 149 22.65 -25.01 18.42
CA PHE A 149 23.00 -26.44 18.41
C PHE A 149 24.35 -26.66 17.75
#